data_4e7ac4dab7d7f0a0db3a5c3e8bbbc00e
#
_entry.id   4e7ac4dab7d7f0a0db3a5c3e8bbbc00e
#
_cell.length_a   1.000
_cell.length_b   1.000
_cell.length_c   1.000
_cell.angle_alpha   90.00
_cell.angle_beta   90.00
_cell.angle_gamma   90.00
#
_symmetry.space_group_name_H-M   'P 1'
#
loop_
_entity.id
_entity.type
_entity.pdbx_description
1 polymer ?
#
loop_
_entity_poly.entity_id
_entity_poly.type
_entity_poly.pdbx_seq_one_letter_code
_entity_poly.pdbx_strand_id
1 'polypeptide(L)'
;TLDFVGKESSVFADTEKMKIKITWRVSEPFTGIHMKMNLHARDSSPVGITHPVDLGAAEPGKLYTTVFEFDPSRLGEGQYFFYLDIFDGALAQAVCLDKPVTEFAFEVTNSYLTMPEWASGWGRIHFPPVKLVQE
;
A
#
# COMPACT_ATOMS: atom_id res chain seq x y z
N THR A 1 -2.48 -15.25 2.50
CA THR A 1 -2.86 -14.47 3.71
C THR A 1 -2.14 -13.14 3.71
N LEU A 2 -2.70 -12.19 4.42
CA LEU A 2 -2.17 -10.84 4.53
C LEU A 2 -2.36 -10.37 5.98
N ASP A 3 -1.27 -9.93 6.62
CA ASP A 3 -1.28 -9.50 8.01
C ASP A 3 -0.38 -8.28 8.22
N PHE A 4 -0.71 -7.44 9.18
CA PHE A 4 0.21 -6.42 9.67
C PHE A 4 1.25 -7.07 10.61
N VAL A 5 2.50 -6.65 10.45
CA VAL A 5 3.61 -7.19 11.25
C VAL A 5 3.84 -6.32 12.47
N GLY A 6 3.88 -6.97 13.64
CA GLY A 6 4.21 -6.28 14.89
C GLY A 6 3.14 -5.34 15.41
N LYS A 7 1.91 -5.45 14.89
CA LYS A 7 0.81 -4.58 15.30
C LYS A 7 -0.51 -5.32 15.22
N GLU A 8 -1.27 -5.30 16.30
CA GLU A 8 -2.57 -5.94 16.36
C GLU A 8 -3.69 -5.05 15.81
N SER A 9 -3.53 -3.74 15.87
CA SER A 9 -4.52 -2.81 15.36
C SER A 9 -4.22 -2.38 13.92
N SER A 10 -5.23 -1.90 13.23
CA SER A 10 -5.11 -1.35 11.87
C SER A 10 -5.06 0.19 11.87
N VAL A 11 -4.72 0.80 13.01
CA VAL A 11 -4.60 2.25 13.16
C VAL A 11 -3.12 2.63 13.20
N PHE A 12 -2.71 3.52 12.31
CA PHE A 12 -1.33 3.97 12.17
C PHE A 12 -1.25 5.49 12.28
N ALA A 13 -0.26 5.98 13.03
CA ALA A 13 0.10 7.38 12.93
C ALA A 13 0.77 7.63 11.57
N ASP A 14 0.68 8.84 11.04
CA ASP A 14 1.31 9.17 9.76
C ASP A 14 2.84 9.09 9.79
N THR A 15 3.45 9.10 10.98
CA THR A 15 4.88 8.91 11.18
C THR A 15 5.28 7.43 11.33
N GLU A 16 4.31 6.55 11.39
CA GLU A 16 4.50 5.13 11.62
C GLU A 16 4.49 4.37 10.30
N LYS A 17 5.54 3.63 10.01
CA LYS A 17 5.60 2.82 8.79
C LYS A 17 4.81 1.54 8.97
N MET A 18 4.05 1.19 7.94
CA MET A 18 3.24 -0.01 7.93
C MET A 18 4.04 -1.17 7.36
N LYS A 19 4.23 -2.22 8.15
CA LYS A 19 4.82 -3.47 7.65
C LYS A 19 3.72 -4.47 7.40
N ILE A 20 3.69 -5.00 6.20
CA ILE A 20 2.65 -5.89 5.72
C ILE A 20 3.30 -7.17 5.25
N LYS A 21 2.81 -8.29 5.78
CA LYS A 21 3.28 -9.62 5.44
C LYS A 21 2.24 -10.29 4.56
N ILE A 22 2.66 -10.76 3.41
CA ILE A 22 1.80 -11.58 2.54
C ILE A 22 2.39 -12.98 2.43
N THR A 23 1.51 -13.97 2.41
CA THR A 23 1.85 -15.35 2.12
C THR A 23 1.12 -15.74 0.84
N TRP A 24 1.85 -16.21 -0.15
CA TRP A 24 1.34 -16.42 -1.50
C TRP A 24 1.95 -17.63 -2.17
N ARG A 25 1.28 -18.10 -3.20
CA ARG A 25 1.73 -19.21 -4.04
C ARG A 25 1.22 -19.02 -5.46
N VAL A 26 1.83 -19.73 -6.38
CA VAL A 26 1.45 -19.72 -7.80
C VAL A 26 1.01 -21.12 -8.22
N SER A 27 0.16 -21.18 -9.25
CA SER A 27 -0.32 -22.45 -9.82
C SER A 27 0.52 -22.93 -10.99
N GLU A 28 1.36 -22.07 -11.55
CA GLU A 28 2.27 -22.36 -12.65
C GLU A 28 3.57 -21.59 -12.47
N PRO A 29 4.68 -21.95 -13.14
CA PRO A 29 5.93 -21.23 -12.98
C PRO A 29 5.88 -19.85 -13.61
N PHE A 30 6.50 -18.88 -12.94
CA PHE A 30 6.66 -17.50 -13.44
C PHE A 30 8.13 -17.09 -13.31
N THR A 31 8.61 -16.32 -14.28
CA THR A 31 10.00 -15.86 -14.31
C THR A 31 10.20 -14.54 -13.59
N GLY A 32 9.18 -13.71 -13.52
CA GLY A 32 9.28 -12.43 -12.84
C GLY A 32 7.90 -11.91 -12.41
N ILE A 33 7.66 -11.94 -11.12
CA ILE A 33 6.40 -11.47 -10.53
C ILE A 33 6.62 -10.08 -9.94
N HIS A 34 5.70 -9.18 -10.22
CA HIS A 34 5.70 -7.82 -9.70
C HIS A 34 4.45 -7.58 -8.88
N MET A 35 4.56 -6.69 -7.92
CA MET A 35 3.46 -6.29 -7.07
C MET A 35 3.40 -4.78 -6.93
N LYS A 36 2.23 -4.23 -6.94
CA LYS A 36 1.97 -2.84 -6.57
C LYS A 36 0.77 -2.76 -5.65
N MET A 37 0.72 -1.70 -4.88
CA MET A 37 -0.37 -1.41 -3.96
C MET A 37 -1.25 -0.32 -4.57
N ASN A 38 -2.54 -0.59 -4.61
CA ASN A 38 -3.53 0.33 -5.15
C ASN A 38 -4.38 0.83 -3.98
N LEU A 39 -4.30 2.12 -3.69
CA LEU A 39 -4.86 2.71 -2.48
C LEU A 39 -6.14 3.47 -2.78
N HIS A 40 -7.15 3.24 -1.97
CA HIS A 40 -8.45 3.90 -2.06
C HIS A 40 -8.85 4.48 -0.71
N ALA A 41 -9.63 5.56 -0.77
CA ALA A 41 -10.28 6.08 0.42
C ALA A 41 -11.52 5.24 0.77
N ARG A 42 -12.07 5.48 1.95
CA ARG A 42 -13.24 4.74 2.44
C ARG A 42 -14.44 4.76 1.48
N ASP A 43 -14.64 5.86 0.77
CA ASP A 43 -15.72 6.01 -0.22
C ASP A 43 -15.42 5.36 -1.56
N SER A 44 -14.35 4.57 -1.65
CA SER A 44 -13.85 3.90 -2.86
C SER A 44 -13.22 4.84 -3.89
N SER A 45 -13.06 6.12 -3.59
CA SER A 45 -12.34 7.01 -4.48
C SER A 45 -10.85 6.67 -4.51
N PRO A 46 -10.22 6.67 -5.69
CA PRO A 46 -8.81 6.34 -5.79
C PRO A 46 -7.94 7.41 -5.12
N VAL A 47 -6.92 6.97 -4.39
CA VAL A 47 -5.94 7.84 -3.78
C VAL A 47 -4.63 7.81 -4.55
N GLY A 48 -4.16 6.62 -4.89
CA GLY A 48 -2.92 6.47 -5.63
C GLY A 48 -2.45 5.03 -5.72
N ILE A 49 -1.33 4.86 -6.38
CA ILE A 49 -0.68 3.55 -6.52
C ILE A 49 0.80 3.69 -6.16
N THR A 50 1.38 2.60 -5.71
CA THR A 50 2.83 2.52 -5.54
C THR A 50 3.48 2.07 -6.85
N HIS A 51 4.76 2.38 -7.01
CA HIS A 51 5.54 1.78 -8.09
C HIS A 51 5.67 0.27 -7.85
N PRO A 52 5.73 -0.53 -8.93
CA PRO A 52 5.88 -1.96 -8.78
C PRO A 52 7.18 -2.35 -8.11
N VAL A 53 7.12 -3.39 -7.29
CA VAL A 53 8.31 -4.06 -6.75
C VAL A 53 8.42 -5.45 -7.34
N ASP A 54 9.65 -5.90 -7.54
CA ASP A 54 9.95 -7.22 -8.09
C ASP A 54 9.95 -8.25 -6.95
N LEU A 55 9.09 -9.25 -7.06
CA LEU A 55 9.06 -10.38 -6.13
C LEU A 55 9.90 -11.57 -6.62
N GLY A 56 10.44 -11.50 -7.84
CA GLY A 56 11.27 -12.53 -8.41
C GLY A 56 10.50 -13.66 -9.09
N ALA A 57 11.20 -14.76 -9.34
CA ALA A 57 10.62 -15.95 -9.94
C ALA A 57 9.85 -16.77 -8.90
N ALA A 58 8.87 -17.53 -9.35
CA ALA A 58 8.10 -18.39 -8.47
C ALA A 58 7.78 -19.72 -9.15
N GLU A 59 7.83 -20.78 -8.35
CA GLU A 59 7.55 -22.15 -8.76
C GLU A 59 6.27 -22.65 -8.10
N PRO A 60 5.45 -23.47 -8.81
CA PRO A 60 4.28 -24.05 -8.20
C PRO A 60 4.65 -25.04 -7.08
N GLY A 61 3.78 -25.18 -6.11
CA GLY A 61 3.97 -26.08 -4.98
C GLY A 61 4.80 -25.51 -3.83
N LYS A 62 5.30 -24.30 -3.97
CA LYS A 62 6.01 -23.60 -2.90
C LYS A 62 5.15 -22.49 -2.30
N LEU A 63 5.32 -22.28 -1.01
CA LEU A 63 4.69 -21.20 -0.29
C LEU A 63 5.73 -20.11 -0.08
N TYR A 64 5.42 -18.89 -0.50
CA TYR A 64 6.30 -17.75 -0.39
C TYR A 64 5.76 -16.77 0.66
N THR A 65 6.68 -16.16 1.39
CA THR A 65 6.35 -15.12 2.34
C THR A 65 7.14 -13.87 1.99
N THR A 66 6.43 -12.76 1.85
CA THR A 66 7.02 -11.46 1.55
C THR A 66 6.56 -10.44 2.57
N VAL A 67 7.48 -9.67 3.10
CA VAL A 67 7.18 -8.53 3.97
C VAL A 67 7.58 -7.27 3.23
N PHE A 68 6.66 -6.33 3.14
CA PHE A 68 6.95 -5.03 2.54
C PHE A 68 6.53 -3.91 3.49
N GLU A 69 7.09 -2.74 3.25
CA GLU A 69 6.87 -1.56 4.07
C GLU A 69 6.21 -0.46 3.25
N PHE A 70 5.15 0.10 3.78
CA PHE A 70 4.48 1.25 3.20
C PHE A 70 4.58 2.44 4.15
N ASP A 71 4.96 3.58 3.61
CA ASP A 71 5.07 4.82 4.37
C ASP A 71 3.80 5.67 4.17
N PRO A 72 2.93 5.77 5.19
CA PRO A 72 1.70 6.55 5.06
C PRO A 72 1.88 8.05 5.31
N SER A 73 3.11 8.55 5.37
CA SER A 73 3.40 9.92 5.81
C SER A 73 2.75 11.02 4.96
N ARG A 74 2.35 10.70 3.74
CA ARG A 74 1.69 11.65 2.84
C ARG A 74 0.17 11.59 2.88
N LEU A 75 -0.40 10.64 3.61
CA LEU A 75 -1.84 10.50 3.74
C LEU A 75 -2.39 11.44 4.80
N GLY A 76 -3.48 12.09 4.49
CA GLY A 76 -4.28 12.80 5.48
C GLY A 76 -4.94 11.84 6.45
N GLU A 77 -5.40 12.34 7.57
CA GLU A 77 -6.14 11.55 8.54
C GLU A 77 -7.41 10.98 7.90
N GLY A 78 -7.67 9.71 8.14
CA GLY A 78 -8.85 9.05 7.60
C GLY A 78 -8.72 7.54 7.49
N GLN A 79 -9.74 6.95 6.91
CA GLN A 79 -9.81 5.52 6.67
C GLN A 79 -9.57 5.21 5.21
N TYR A 80 -8.76 4.17 4.98
CA TYR A 80 -8.31 3.76 3.66
C TYR A 80 -8.39 2.25 3.55
N PHE A 81 -8.37 1.77 2.33
CA PHE A 81 -8.12 0.35 2.06
C PHE A 81 -7.25 0.21 0.82
N PHE A 82 -6.64 -0.94 0.67
CA PHE A 82 -5.80 -1.19 -0.49
C PHE A 82 -6.04 -2.57 -1.08
N TYR A 83 -5.72 -2.66 -2.38
CA TYR A 83 -5.61 -3.92 -3.10
C TYR A 83 -4.15 -4.13 -3.46
N LEU A 84 -3.75 -5.39 -3.50
CA LEU A 84 -2.45 -5.77 -4.05
C LEU A 84 -2.68 -6.30 -5.46
N ASP A 85 -2.07 -5.64 -6.44
CA ASP A 85 -2.05 -6.11 -7.81
C ASP A 85 -0.75 -6.88 -8.02
N ILE A 86 -0.89 -8.17 -8.29
CA ILE A 86 0.23 -9.08 -8.54
C ILE A 86 0.17 -9.49 -10.00
N PHE A 87 1.25 -9.28 -10.74
CA PHE A 87 1.26 -9.49 -12.18
C PHE A 87 2.62 -9.96 -12.67
N ASP A 88 2.61 -10.57 -13.87
CA ASP A 88 3.81 -10.99 -14.59
C ASP A 88 3.94 -10.17 -15.87
N GLY A 89 5.17 -9.75 -16.19
CA GLY A 89 5.46 -9.02 -17.41
C GLY A 89 5.23 -7.52 -17.33
N ALA A 90 5.00 -6.88 -18.47
CA ALA A 90 4.83 -5.45 -18.56
C ALA A 90 3.49 -5.01 -17.95
N LEU A 91 3.47 -3.80 -17.35
CA LEU A 91 2.25 -3.23 -16.75
C LEU A 91 1.05 -3.22 -17.70
N ALA A 92 1.29 -3.00 -19.00
CA ALA A 92 0.26 -3.00 -20.02
C ALA A 92 -0.37 -4.38 -20.26
N GLN A 93 0.26 -5.44 -19.79
CA GLN A 93 -0.18 -6.82 -19.94
C GLN A 93 -0.41 -7.48 -18.57
N ALA A 94 -0.67 -6.68 -17.57
CA ALA A 94 -0.86 -7.16 -16.22
C ALA A 94 -1.98 -8.21 -16.17
N VAL A 95 -1.62 -9.39 -15.75
CA VAL A 95 -2.56 -10.48 -15.47
C VAL A 95 -2.56 -10.67 -13.97
N CYS A 96 -3.72 -10.58 -13.37
CA CYS A 96 -3.85 -10.88 -11.96
C CYS A 96 -3.55 -12.37 -11.76
N LEU A 97 -2.48 -12.67 -11.05
CA LEU A 97 -2.02 -14.05 -10.83
C LEU A 97 -2.82 -14.77 -9.76
N ASP A 98 -3.57 -14.06 -8.97
CA ASP A 98 -4.41 -14.62 -7.94
C ASP A 98 -5.75 -13.89 -7.90
N LYS A 99 -6.73 -14.54 -7.31
CA LYS A 99 -8.01 -13.87 -7.01
C LYS A 99 -7.74 -12.61 -6.21
N PRO A 100 -8.53 -11.57 -6.42
CA PRO A 100 -8.28 -10.29 -5.80
C PRO A 100 -8.03 -10.48 -4.32
N VAL A 101 -6.82 -10.12 -3.93
CA VAL A 101 -6.49 -10.04 -2.54
C VAL A 101 -7.47 -9.07 -1.93
N THR A 102 -8.18 -9.57 -0.99
CA THR A 102 -9.19 -8.84 -0.26
C THR A 102 -8.75 -7.44 0.13
N GLU A 103 -9.67 -6.53 0.05
CA GLU A 103 -9.55 -5.20 0.62
C GLU A 103 -8.93 -5.29 2.01
N PHE A 104 -7.90 -4.53 2.21
CA PHE A 104 -7.28 -4.46 3.52
C PHE A 104 -7.42 -3.04 4.05
N ALA A 105 -8.26 -2.89 5.07
CA ALA A 105 -8.60 -1.60 5.63
C ALA A 105 -7.62 -1.17 6.72
N PHE A 106 -7.31 0.10 6.75
CA PHE A 106 -6.50 0.71 7.80
C PHE A 106 -6.92 2.17 8.02
N GLU A 107 -6.52 2.71 9.15
CA GLU A 107 -6.79 4.10 9.51
C GLU A 107 -5.47 4.82 9.75
N VAL A 108 -5.37 6.05 9.25
CA VAL A 108 -4.23 6.92 9.50
C VAL A 108 -4.68 8.04 10.43
N THR A 109 -3.95 8.23 11.52
CA THR A 109 -4.11 9.33 12.43
C THR A 109 -3.03 10.37 12.17
N ASN A 110 -3.41 11.63 12.19
CA ASN A 110 -2.49 12.73 11.95
C ASN A 110 -1.75 13.09 13.24
N SER A 111 -0.43 12.99 13.23
CA SER A 111 0.43 13.35 14.35
C SER A 111 1.13 14.70 14.18
N TYR A 112 0.79 15.47 13.15
CA TYR A 112 1.40 16.76 12.91
C TYR A 112 1.10 17.76 14.02
N LEU A 113 2.15 18.25 14.65
CA LEU A 113 2.04 19.24 15.72
C LEU A 113 1.52 20.59 15.21
N THR A 114 1.77 20.89 13.95
CA THR A 114 1.38 22.16 13.32
C THR A 114 0.00 22.13 12.68
N MET A 115 -0.55 20.92 12.53
CA MET A 115 -1.88 20.71 11.95
C MET A 115 -2.64 19.73 12.84
N PRO A 116 -3.20 20.19 13.94
CA PRO A 116 -3.80 19.29 14.95
C PRO A 116 -5.03 18.55 14.44
N GLU A 117 -5.68 19.06 13.39
CA GLU A 117 -6.84 18.42 12.80
C GLU A 117 -6.74 18.44 11.28
N TRP A 118 -7.05 17.32 10.68
CA TRP A 118 -7.14 17.19 9.22
C TRP A 118 -8.59 17.40 8.79
N ALA A 119 -8.83 18.40 7.97
CA ALA A 119 -10.16 18.64 7.43
C ALA A 119 -10.38 17.79 6.18
N SER A 120 -11.52 17.12 6.09
CA SER A 120 -11.84 16.27 4.95
C SER A 120 -11.86 17.04 3.61
N GLY A 121 -12.15 18.32 3.64
CA GLY A 121 -12.11 19.19 2.47
C GLY A 121 -10.71 19.44 1.91
N TRP A 122 -9.65 19.09 2.66
CA TRP A 122 -8.27 19.24 2.21
C TRP A 122 -7.79 18.08 1.32
N GLY A 123 -8.61 17.08 1.12
CA GLY A 123 -8.27 15.92 0.32
C GLY A 123 -7.71 14.76 1.13
N ARG A 124 -6.91 13.92 0.48
CA ARG A 124 -6.37 12.68 1.05
C ARG A 124 -4.88 12.69 1.23
N ILE A 125 -4.19 13.64 0.61
CA ILE A 125 -2.73 13.68 0.57
C ILE A 125 -2.27 15.05 1.05
N HIS A 126 -1.25 15.05 1.90
CA HIS A 126 -0.55 16.28 2.26
C HIS A 126 0.86 16.26 1.71
N PHE A 127 1.36 17.43 1.42
CA PHE A 127 2.70 17.61 0.88
C PHE A 127 3.59 18.29 1.93
N PRO A 128 4.92 18.15 1.80
CA PRO A 128 5.81 18.95 2.63
C PRO A 128 5.58 20.44 2.38
N PRO A 129 5.95 21.30 3.34
CA PRO A 129 5.83 22.74 3.15
C PRO A 129 6.51 23.22 1.87
N VAL A 130 5.95 24.22 1.24
CA VAL A 130 6.64 24.89 0.14
C VAL A 130 7.89 25.58 0.67
N LYS A 131 8.91 25.65 -0.15
CA LYS A 131 10.16 26.31 0.20
C LYS A 131 10.15 27.75 -0.25
N LEU A 132 10.60 28.65 0.64
CA LEU A 132 10.86 30.03 0.27
C LEU A 132 12.22 30.10 -0.39
N VAL A 133 12.25 30.66 -1.58
CA VAL A 133 13.50 30.89 -2.32
C VAL A 133 13.72 32.38 -2.44
N GLN A 134 14.83 32.86 -1.89
CA GLN A 134 15.20 34.26 -2.04
C GLN A 134 15.91 34.45 -3.38
N GLU A 135 15.47 35.43 -4.12
CA GLU A 135 16.15 35.89 -5.33
C GLU A 135 17.24 36.89 -5.03
#